data_22e7f661113b2cedf3d662177ba3a8db
#
_entry.id   22e7f661113b2cedf3d662177ba3a8db
#
_cell.length_a   1.000
_cell.length_b   1.000
_cell.length_c   1.000
_cell.angle_alpha   90.00
_cell.angle_beta   90.00
_cell.angle_gamma   90.00
#
_symmetry.space_group_name_H-M   'P 1'
#
loop_
_entity.id
_entity.type
_entity.pdbx_description
1 polymer ?
#
loop_
_entity_poly.entity_id
_entity_poly.type
_entity_poly.pdbx_seq_one_letter_code
_entity_poly.pdbx_strand_id
1 'polypeptide(L)'
;MARTARKPAAPTKPLLKPPVRIGRLDTAALIGQLRQLHEDAEDESVGRMPADEELFRALLHLEANASALKSEEARRKAAITRVKLWEYLREQADIHQAQAIADARAANAEWADLVPALAVRAPSAAYNKAKRLQAAVLADASRGDRPPVRRTPEAVLEAERHAAALAAAERRAQQEAARRHGLLTPVAQRLLEHRDGLDNDEDVTYWLDQIAAVLPNCQTPTQVVSLGTYVQAVVRALGKIERTTARPAATTVDAQLAYAAAAEVGGG
;
A
#
# COMPACT_ATOMS: atom_id res chain seq x y z
N MET A 1 -43.00 -28.95 -4.38
CA MET A 1 -42.84 -27.74 -5.24
C MET A 1 -41.38 -27.34 -5.24
N ALA A 2 -40.68 -27.58 -6.36
CA ALA A 2 -39.24 -27.31 -6.48
C ALA A 2 -39.02 -25.79 -6.74
N ARG A 3 -38.24 -25.14 -5.87
CA ARG A 3 -37.79 -23.76 -6.02
C ARG A 3 -36.78 -23.69 -7.16
N THR A 4 -37.16 -23.17 -8.32
CA THR A 4 -36.25 -22.89 -9.44
C THR A 4 -35.19 -21.90 -8.99
N ALA A 5 -33.94 -22.34 -8.92
CA ALA A 5 -32.78 -21.48 -8.65
C ALA A 5 -32.65 -20.42 -9.74
N ARG A 6 -32.79 -19.16 -9.36
CA ARG A 6 -32.63 -17.99 -10.23
C ARG A 6 -31.17 -17.95 -10.72
N LYS A 7 -30.99 -18.13 -12.04
CA LYS A 7 -29.71 -18.02 -12.71
C LYS A 7 -29.07 -16.66 -12.36
N PRO A 8 -27.80 -16.59 -11.91
CA PRO A 8 -27.16 -15.31 -11.62
C PRO A 8 -27.15 -14.45 -12.89
N ALA A 9 -27.64 -13.22 -12.76
CA ALA A 9 -27.65 -12.26 -13.87
C ALA A 9 -26.20 -12.01 -14.34
N ALA A 10 -25.98 -12.10 -15.66
CA ALA A 10 -24.68 -11.77 -16.25
C ALA A 10 -24.26 -10.35 -15.83
N PRO A 11 -22.96 -10.10 -15.54
CA PRO A 11 -22.51 -8.79 -15.13
C PRO A 11 -22.84 -7.78 -16.24
N THR A 12 -23.73 -6.86 -15.96
CA THR A 12 -24.07 -5.77 -16.87
C THR A 12 -22.83 -4.93 -17.12
N LYS A 13 -22.44 -4.78 -18.41
CA LYS A 13 -21.35 -3.88 -18.80
C LYS A 13 -21.61 -2.49 -18.21
N PRO A 14 -20.61 -1.88 -17.55
CA PRO A 14 -20.80 -0.58 -16.93
C PRO A 14 -21.18 0.48 -17.95
N LEU A 15 -22.28 1.20 -17.70
CA LEU A 15 -22.80 2.27 -18.52
C LEU A 15 -21.84 3.47 -18.65
N LEU A 16 -20.97 3.68 -17.65
CA LEU A 16 -19.99 4.77 -17.63
C LEU A 16 -18.59 4.21 -17.41
N LYS A 17 -17.67 4.57 -18.30
CA LYS A 17 -16.24 4.32 -18.10
C LYS A 17 -15.72 5.24 -17.00
N PRO A 18 -14.77 4.78 -16.15
CA PRO A 18 -14.09 5.66 -15.21
C PRO A 18 -13.35 6.77 -16.00
N PRO A 19 -13.28 8.00 -15.46
CA PRO A 19 -12.56 9.07 -16.12
C PRO A 19 -11.06 8.75 -16.23
N VAL A 20 -10.49 9.09 -17.37
CA VAL A 20 -9.03 9.05 -17.56
C VAL A 20 -8.41 10.10 -16.64
N ARG A 21 -7.29 9.77 -15.98
CA ARG A 21 -6.55 10.66 -15.09
C ARG A 21 -5.12 10.85 -15.60
N ILE A 22 -4.57 12.02 -15.32
CA ILE A 22 -3.15 12.33 -15.58
C ILE A 22 -2.25 11.57 -14.60
N GLY A 23 -2.67 11.47 -13.34
CA GLY A 23 -1.92 10.80 -12.30
C GLY A 23 -0.65 11.56 -11.88
N ARG A 24 0.49 10.85 -11.79
CA ARG A 24 1.77 11.49 -11.44
C ARG A 24 2.34 12.26 -12.62
N LEU A 25 2.73 13.50 -12.35
CA LEU A 25 3.29 14.42 -13.35
C LEU A 25 4.46 15.18 -12.71
N ASP A 26 5.58 15.23 -13.40
CA ASP A 26 6.69 16.14 -13.06
C ASP A 26 6.32 17.56 -13.50
N THR A 27 5.68 18.29 -12.60
CA THR A 27 5.18 19.64 -12.87
C THR A 27 6.31 20.64 -12.98
N ALA A 28 7.38 20.50 -12.18
CA ALA A 28 8.53 21.39 -12.22
C ALA A 28 9.25 21.30 -13.58
N ALA A 29 9.48 20.07 -14.07
CA ALA A 29 10.07 19.89 -15.39
C ALA A 29 9.22 20.50 -16.52
N LEU A 30 7.88 20.40 -16.43
CA LEU A 30 7.01 21.00 -17.45
C LEU A 30 6.96 22.54 -17.36
N ILE A 31 6.98 23.10 -16.15
CA ILE A 31 7.09 24.55 -15.96
C ILE A 31 8.45 25.05 -16.46
N GLY A 32 9.56 24.35 -16.18
CA GLY A 32 10.87 24.66 -16.72
C GLY A 32 10.91 24.64 -18.25
N GLN A 33 10.24 23.66 -18.90
CA GLN A 33 10.11 23.65 -20.36
C GLN A 33 9.31 24.86 -20.90
N LEU A 34 8.26 25.28 -20.18
CA LEU A 34 7.50 26.47 -20.56
C LEU A 34 8.32 27.73 -20.33
N ARG A 35 9.09 27.84 -19.25
CA ARG A 35 10.04 28.93 -19.02
C ARG A 35 11.03 29.06 -20.19
N GLN A 36 11.62 27.93 -20.59
CA GLN A 36 12.56 27.92 -21.71
C GLN A 36 11.94 28.47 -23.02
N LEU A 37 10.68 28.13 -23.33
CA LEU A 37 9.99 28.70 -24.50
C LEU A 37 9.83 30.21 -24.41
N HIS A 38 9.65 30.79 -23.25
CA HIS A 38 9.57 32.24 -23.03
C HIS A 38 10.96 32.88 -23.08
N GLU A 39 12.00 32.23 -22.55
CA GLU A 39 13.42 32.67 -22.70
C GLU A 39 13.84 32.70 -24.16
N ASP A 40 13.56 31.65 -24.91
CA ASP A 40 13.85 31.56 -26.35
C ASP A 40 13.11 32.64 -27.19
N ALA A 41 11.96 33.10 -26.68
CA ALA A 41 11.18 34.17 -27.26
C ALA A 41 11.64 35.58 -26.83
N GLU A 42 12.67 35.67 -25.98
CA GLU A 42 13.17 36.93 -25.37
C GLU A 42 12.08 37.68 -24.60
N ASP A 43 11.24 36.94 -23.86
CA ASP A 43 10.16 37.51 -23.02
C ASP A 43 10.76 38.15 -21.76
N GLU A 44 10.73 39.48 -21.68
CA GLU A 44 11.25 40.25 -20.52
C GLU A 44 10.55 39.90 -19.21
N SER A 45 9.36 39.28 -19.25
CA SER A 45 8.60 38.90 -18.05
C SER A 45 9.16 37.66 -17.35
N VAL A 46 10.03 36.86 -18.03
CA VAL A 46 10.57 35.59 -17.46
C VAL A 46 11.30 35.81 -16.12
N GLY A 47 12.02 36.94 -15.98
CA GLY A 47 12.71 37.27 -14.73
C GLY A 47 11.78 37.45 -13.51
N ARG A 48 10.47 37.60 -13.76
CA ARG A 48 9.43 37.69 -12.70
C ARG A 48 8.58 36.43 -12.57
N MET A 49 8.89 35.39 -13.37
CA MET A 49 8.17 34.12 -13.31
C MET A 49 8.44 33.44 -11.97
N PRO A 50 7.41 32.94 -11.28
CA PRO A 50 7.55 32.16 -10.04
C PRO A 50 8.44 30.93 -10.22
N ALA A 51 8.94 30.37 -9.13
CA ALA A 51 9.73 29.13 -9.16
C ALA A 51 8.95 27.97 -9.78
N ASP A 52 9.66 27.00 -10.35
CA ASP A 52 9.03 25.90 -11.11
C ASP A 52 8.17 24.99 -10.22
N GLU A 53 8.43 24.97 -8.93
CA GLU A 53 7.65 24.28 -7.92
C GLU A 53 6.34 24.98 -7.56
N GLU A 54 6.23 26.30 -7.83
CA GLU A 54 5.03 27.09 -7.54
C GLU A 54 3.99 26.98 -8.69
N LEU A 55 3.53 25.77 -8.97
CA LEU A 55 2.68 25.43 -10.12
C LEU A 55 1.56 26.43 -10.40
N PHE A 56 0.73 26.74 -9.39
CA PHE A 56 -0.43 27.62 -9.58
C PHE A 56 -0.03 29.04 -10.02
N ARG A 57 0.97 29.60 -9.34
CA ARG A 57 1.46 30.97 -9.64
C ARG A 57 2.17 31.02 -11.00
N ALA A 58 2.95 30.00 -11.31
CA ALA A 58 3.61 29.87 -12.60
C ALA A 58 2.60 29.79 -13.76
N LEU A 59 1.51 29.01 -13.59
CA LEU A 59 0.44 28.92 -14.59
C LEU A 59 -0.25 30.26 -14.84
N LEU A 60 -0.55 31.04 -13.79
CA LEU A 60 -1.14 32.36 -13.93
C LEU A 60 -0.19 33.34 -14.64
N HIS A 61 1.11 33.30 -14.34
CA HIS A 61 2.13 34.11 -15.01
C HIS A 61 2.22 33.75 -16.51
N LEU A 62 2.32 32.47 -16.85
CA LEU A 62 2.37 31.97 -18.23
C LEU A 62 1.11 32.27 -19.02
N GLU A 63 -0.04 32.35 -18.37
CA GLU A 63 -1.31 32.73 -19.00
C GLU A 63 -1.32 34.24 -19.34
N ALA A 64 -0.91 35.06 -18.38
CA ALA A 64 -0.84 36.52 -18.57
C ALA A 64 0.15 36.92 -19.66
N ASN A 65 1.25 36.18 -19.85
CA ASN A 65 2.32 36.49 -20.81
C ASN A 65 2.28 35.58 -22.05
N ALA A 66 1.19 34.88 -22.32
CA ALA A 66 1.09 33.92 -23.45
C ALA A 66 1.33 34.57 -24.84
N SER A 67 1.05 35.86 -24.96
CA SER A 67 1.27 36.64 -26.20
C SER A 67 2.74 36.93 -26.50
N ALA A 68 3.65 36.80 -25.52
CA ALA A 68 5.08 37.01 -25.73
C ALA A 68 5.72 35.94 -26.64
N LEU A 69 5.12 34.77 -26.76
CA LEU A 69 5.57 33.70 -27.65
C LEU A 69 5.29 34.05 -29.09
N LYS A 70 6.36 34.36 -29.87
CA LYS A 70 6.27 34.82 -31.27
C LYS A 70 5.93 33.67 -32.22
N SER A 71 6.50 32.46 -32.00
CA SER A 71 6.29 31.29 -32.85
C SER A 71 4.92 30.65 -32.62
N GLU A 72 4.22 30.32 -33.71
CA GLU A 72 2.93 29.59 -33.64
C GLU A 72 3.08 28.22 -33.00
N GLU A 73 4.16 27.51 -33.32
CA GLU A 73 4.46 26.20 -32.75
C GLU A 73 4.70 26.30 -31.22
N ALA A 74 5.50 27.30 -30.80
CA ALA A 74 5.74 27.55 -29.37
C ALA A 74 4.44 27.89 -28.64
N ARG A 75 3.58 28.75 -29.19
CA ARG A 75 2.26 29.07 -28.64
C ARG A 75 1.38 27.85 -28.50
N ARG A 76 1.32 27.01 -29.54
CA ARG A 76 0.53 25.76 -29.52
C ARG A 76 1.04 24.78 -28.45
N LYS A 77 2.36 24.55 -28.41
CA LYS A 77 3.00 23.68 -27.43
C LYS A 77 2.74 24.17 -26.00
N ALA A 78 2.96 25.45 -25.74
CA ALA A 78 2.73 26.07 -24.44
C ALA A 78 1.26 25.99 -24.04
N ALA A 79 0.32 26.26 -24.93
CA ALA A 79 -1.11 26.16 -24.64
C ALA A 79 -1.53 24.74 -24.27
N ILE A 80 -1.11 23.73 -25.02
CA ILE A 80 -1.42 22.31 -24.71
C ILE A 80 -0.82 21.89 -23.37
N THR A 81 0.43 22.29 -23.09
CA THR A 81 1.09 21.99 -21.81
C THR A 81 0.34 22.65 -20.64
N ARG A 82 -0.10 23.90 -20.78
CA ARG A 82 -0.91 24.58 -19.76
C ARG A 82 -2.24 23.88 -19.53
N VAL A 83 -2.94 23.42 -20.57
CA VAL A 83 -4.17 22.62 -20.42
C VAL A 83 -3.90 21.37 -19.59
N LYS A 84 -2.81 20.65 -19.86
CA LYS A 84 -2.42 19.46 -19.10
C LYS A 84 -2.14 19.78 -17.62
N LEU A 85 -1.43 20.87 -17.35
CA LEU A 85 -1.09 21.30 -16.00
C LEU A 85 -2.32 21.76 -15.21
N TRP A 86 -3.27 22.46 -15.85
CA TRP A 86 -4.55 22.83 -15.22
C TRP A 86 -5.41 21.60 -14.89
N GLU A 87 -5.43 20.59 -15.76
CA GLU A 87 -6.15 19.33 -15.48
C GLU A 87 -5.50 18.60 -14.31
N TYR A 88 -4.16 18.54 -14.26
CA TYR A 88 -3.43 17.98 -13.12
C TYR A 88 -3.76 18.72 -11.82
N LEU A 89 -3.73 20.05 -11.83
CA LEU A 89 -4.05 20.85 -10.65
C LEU A 89 -5.48 20.62 -10.17
N ARG A 90 -6.43 20.47 -11.09
CA ARG A 90 -7.80 20.10 -10.76
C ARG A 90 -7.90 18.73 -10.10
N GLU A 91 -7.13 17.74 -10.58
CA GLU A 91 -7.07 16.42 -9.96
C GLU A 91 -6.49 16.49 -8.54
N GLN A 92 -5.45 17.27 -8.33
CA GLN A 92 -4.87 17.47 -7.01
C GLN A 92 -5.85 18.20 -6.07
N ALA A 93 -6.55 19.22 -6.57
CA ALA A 93 -7.59 19.89 -5.80
C ALA A 93 -8.72 18.96 -5.36
N ASP A 94 -9.16 18.02 -6.22
CA ASP A 94 -10.15 17.00 -5.88
C ASP A 94 -9.66 16.11 -4.71
N ILE A 95 -8.38 15.69 -4.71
CA ILE A 95 -7.78 14.86 -3.66
C ILE A 95 -7.71 15.63 -2.33
N HIS A 96 -7.16 16.84 -2.34
CA HIS A 96 -7.03 17.65 -1.15
C HIS A 96 -8.39 18.09 -0.58
N GLN A 97 -9.39 18.36 -1.44
CA GLN A 97 -10.74 18.67 -1.00
C GLN A 97 -11.40 17.47 -0.32
N ALA A 98 -11.16 16.23 -0.83
CA ALA A 98 -11.65 15.02 -0.18
C ALA A 98 -11.04 14.85 1.22
N GLN A 99 -9.73 15.12 1.37
CA GLN A 99 -9.06 15.05 2.67
C GLN A 99 -9.63 16.09 3.63
N ALA A 100 -9.78 17.35 3.20
CA ALA A 100 -10.35 18.40 4.03
C ALA A 100 -11.79 18.06 4.51
N ILE A 101 -12.60 17.41 3.65
CA ILE A 101 -13.92 16.93 4.05
C ILE A 101 -13.79 15.82 5.12
N ALA A 102 -12.85 14.89 4.95
CA ALA A 102 -12.62 13.84 5.93
C ALA A 102 -12.19 14.41 7.29
N ASP A 103 -11.30 15.38 7.29
CA ASP A 103 -10.84 16.08 8.50
C ASP A 103 -11.98 16.83 9.20
N ALA A 104 -12.80 17.56 8.45
CA ALA A 104 -13.98 18.22 8.97
C ALA A 104 -14.97 17.23 9.62
N ARG A 105 -15.21 16.09 8.97
CA ARG A 105 -16.06 15.02 9.50
C ARG A 105 -15.48 14.37 10.75
N ALA A 106 -14.17 14.19 10.80
CA ALA A 106 -13.45 13.70 11.99
C ALA A 106 -13.57 14.69 13.16
N ALA A 107 -13.65 16.00 12.86
CA ALA A 107 -13.93 17.07 13.83
C ALA A 107 -15.43 17.25 14.14
N ASN A 108 -16.28 16.27 13.80
CA ASN A 108 -17.73 16.24 14.04
C ASN A 108 -18.56 17.30 13.27
N ALA A 109 -18.01 17.95 12.22
CA ALA A 109 -18.82 18.81 11.36
C ALA A 109 -19.95 17.99 10.70
N GLU A 110 -21.17 18.46 10.69
CA GLU A 110 -22.29 17.80 10.04
C GLU A 110 -22.29 18.02 8.52
N TRP A 111 -23.07 17.21 7.77
CA TRP A 111 -23.22 17.43 6.32
C TRP A 111 -23.88 18.76 6.00
N ALA A 112 -24.71 19.28 6.91
CA ALA A 112 -25.33 20.59 6.78
C ALA A 112 -24.28 21.73 6.79
N ASP A 113 -23.25 21.61 7.63
CA ASP A 113 -22.18 22.60 7.75
C ASP A 113 -21.33 22.66 6.47
N LEU A 114 -21.19 21.52 5.80
CA LEU A 114 -20.41 21.41 4.56
C LEU A 114 -21.16 21.90 3.30
N VAL A 115 -22.47 22.12 3.38
CA VAL A 115 -23.29 22.58 2.24
C VAL A 115 -22.73 23.87 1.61
N PRO A 116 -22.50 24.98 2.37
CA PRO A 116 -21.96 26.20 1.78
C PRO A 116 -20.52 26.04 1.31
N ALA A 117 -19.69 25.33 2.07
CA ALA A 117 -18.27 25.11 1.74
C ALA A 117 -18.08 24.30 0.45
N LEU A 118 -19.00 23.39 0.16
CA LEU A 118 -19.01 22.58 -1.05
C LEU A 118 -19.81 23.19 -2.20
N ALA A 119 -20.37 24.39 -2.01
CA ALA A 119 -21.23 25.07 -2.98
C ALA A 119 -22.36 24.18 -3.52
N VAL A 120 -23.07 23.49 -2.63
CA VAL A 120 -24.22 22.64 -2.93
C VAL A 120 -25.45 23.13 -2.20
N ARG A 121 -26.63 22.56 -2.48
CA ARG A 121 -27.91 23.07 -1.95
C ARG A 121 -28.52 22.23 -0.82
N ALA A 122 -27.96 21.02 -0.59
CA ALA A 122 -28.54 20.10 0.38
C ALA A 122 -27.45 19.18 0.99
N PRO A 123 -27.62 18.70 2.23
CA PRO A 123 -26.71 17.76 2.87
C PRO A 123 -26.47 16.47 2.06
N SER A 124 -27.51 15.93 1.40
CA SER A 124 -27.38 14.77 0.51
C SER A 124 -26.47 15.04 -0.71
N ALA A 125 -26.53 16.28 -1.24
CA ALA A 125 -25.65 16.70 -2.34
C ALA A 125 -24.19 16.85 -1.86
N ALA A 126 -23.99 17.35 -0.62
CA ALA A 126 -22.67 17.42 0.01
C ALA A 126 -22.06 16.01 0.18
N TYR A 127 -22.84 15.06 0.71
CA TYR A 127 -22.43 13.66 0.80
C TYR A 127 -22.07 13.06 -0.56
N ASN A 128 -22.91 13.23 -1.57
CA ASN A 128 -22.64 12.69 -2.91
C ASN A 128 -21.42 13.33 -3.58
N LYS A 129 -21.18 14.64 -3.35
CA LYS A 129 -19.98 15.31 -3.83
C LYS A 129 -18.74 14.76 -3.14
N ALA A 130 -18.77 14.59 -1.81
CA ALA A 130 -17.69 13.99 -1.04
C ALA A 130 -17.33 12.59 -1.54
N LYS A 131 -18.32 11.73 -1.79
CA LYS A 131 -18.08 10.38 -2.32
C LYS A 131 -17.45 10.41 -3.72
N ARG A 132 -17.85 11.35 -4.58
CA ARG A 132 -17.20 11.52 -5.91
C ARG A 132 -15.72 11.96 -5.79
N LEU A 133 -15.42 12.86 -4.85
CA LEU A 133 -14.03 13.28 -4.58
C LEU A 133 -13.21 12.13 -3.98
N GLN A 134 -13.80 11.36 -3.07
CA GLN A 134 -13.14 10.19 -2.46
C GLN A 134 -12.78 9.12 -3.49
N ALA A 135 -13.56 8.95 -4.55
CA ALA A 135 -13.20 8.08 -5.67
C ALA A 135 -11.87 8.50 -6.34
N ALA A 136 -11.55 9.80 -6.35
CA ALA A 136 -10.27 10.29 -6.86
C ALA A 136 -9.11 9.85 -5.97
N VAL A 137 -9.26 9.94 -4.64
CA VAL A 137 -8.25 9.49 -3.66
C VAL A 137 -7.99 8.00 -3.78
N LEU A 138 -9.05 7.18 -3.85
CA LEU A 138 -8.93 5.73 -3.98
C LEU A 138 -8.26 5.31 -5.30
N ALA A 139 -8.53 6.04 -6.39
CA ALA A 139 -7.86 5.81 -7.66
C ALA A 139 -6.38 6.17 -7.63
N ASP A 140 -6.00 7.22 -6.90
CA ASP A 140 -4.61 7.63 -6.74
C ASP A 140 -3.80 6.64 -5.88
N ALA A 141 -4.39 6.16 -4.80
CA ALA A 141 -3.79 5.16 -3.92
C ALA A 141 -3.56 3.79 -4.61
N SER A 142 -4.30 3.47 -5.67
CA SER A 142 -4.27 2.15 -6.33
C SER A 142 -3.04 1.89 -7.21
N ARG A 143 -2.11 2.81 -7.34
CA ARG A 143 -0.80 2.68 -8.06
C ARG A 143 -0.82 1.91 -9.39
N GLY A 144 -1.87 2.06 -10.18
CA GLY A 144 -1.92 1.50 -11.55
C GLY A 144 -2.34 0.04 -11.69
N ASP A 145 -2.29 -0.78 -10.65
CA ASP A 145 -2.64 -2.22 -10.71
C ASP A 145 -4.14 -2.52 -10.64
N ARG A 146 -4.97 -1.53 -10.31
CA ARG A 146 -6.43 -1.70 -10.20
C ARG A 146 -7.17 -0.78 -11.15
N PRO A 147 -8.32 -1.24 -11.68
CA PRO A 147 -9.16 -0.37 -12.47
C PRO A 147 -9.62 0.83 -11.61
N PRO A 148 -9.65 2.04 -12.17
CA PRO A 148 -10.05 3.25 -11.46
C PRO A 148 -11.47 3.10 -10.91
N VAL A 149 -11.67 3.51 -9.65
CA VAL A 149 -12.95 3.45 -8.96
C VAL A 149 -13.94 4.42 -9.64
N ARG A 150 -15.15 3.94 -9.92
CA ARG A 150 -16.22 4.80 -10.47
C ARG A 150 -16.58 5.87 -9.46
N ARG A 151 -16.93 7.05 -9.96
CA ARG A 151 -17.37 8.20 -9.13
C ARG A 151 -18.85 8.09 -8.67
N THR A 152 -19.29 6.87 -8.33
CA THR A 152 -20.61 6.64 -7.72
C THR A 152 -20.44 6.30 -6.24
N PRO A 153 -21.39 6.70 -5.37
CA PRO A 153 -21.31 6.38 -3.94
C PRO A 153 -21.18 4.88 -3.66
N GLU A 154 -21.89 4.05 -4.41
CA GLU A 154 -21.88 2.59 -4.25
C GLU A 154 -20.50 2.00 -4.56
N ALA A 155 -19.86 2.42 -5.66
CA ALA A 155 -18.54 1.94 -6.06
C ALA A 155 -17.47 2.39 -5.06
N VAL A 156 -17.59 3.59 -4.50
CA VAL A 156 -16.70 4.08 -3.46
C VAL A 156 -16.85 3.26 -2.19
N LEU A 157 -18.09 3.01 -1.73
CA LEU A 157 -18.35 2.21 -0.54
C LEU A 157 -17.88 0.75 -0.70
N GLU A 158 -17.99 0.18 -1.90
CA GLU A 158 -17.45 -1.15 -2.20
C GLU A 158 -15.92 -1.16 -2.15
N ALA A 159 -15.27 -0.16 -2.74
CA ALA A 159 -13.82 -0.02 -2.71
C ALA A 159 -13.29 0.20 -1.28
N GLU A 160 -13.98 1.00 -0.46
CA GLU A 160 -13.66 1.20 0.96
C GLU A 160 -13.77 -0.11 1.75
N ARG A 161 -14.86 -0.86 1.57
CA ARG A 161 -15.04 -2.17 2.22
C ARG A 161 -13.94 -3.14 1.83
N HIS A 162 -13.58 -3.18 0.55
CA HIS A 162 -12.51 -4.03 0.07
C HIS A 162 -11.15 -3.63 0.66
N ALA A 163 -10.83 -2.34 0.67
CA ALA A 163 -9.60 -1.82 1.29
C ALA A 163 -9.54 -2.14 2.79
N ALA A 164 -10.65 -1.96 3.52
CA ALA A 164 -10.75 -2.29 4.94
C ALA A 164 -10.58 -3.80 5.19
N ALA A 165 -11.13 -4.65 4.32
CA ALA A 165 -10.97 -6.10 4.41
C ALA A 165 -9.52 -6.54 4.21
N LEU A 166 -8.82 -5.95 3.22
CA LEU A 166 -7.39 -6.21 2.98
C LEU A 166 -6.54 -5.77 4.17
N ALA A 167 -6.75 -4.55 4.68
CA ALA A 167 -6.03 -4.05 5.85
C ALA A 167 -6.29 -4.90 7.11
N ALA A 168 -7.51 -5.41 7.27
CA ALA A 168 -7.84 -6.33 8.36
C ALA A 168 -7.18 -7.71 8.19
N ALA A 169 -7.06 -8.21 6.96
CA ALA A 169 -6.35 -9.45 6.65
C ALA A 169 -4.84 -9.32 6.92
N GLU A 170 -4.26 -8.20 6.50
CA GLU A 170 -2.85 -7.90 6.74
C GLU A 170 -2.53 -7.79 8.24
N ARG A 171 -3.36 -7.05 9.01
CA ARG A 171 -3.20 -6.98 10.47
C ARG A 171 -3.29 -8.35 11.12
N ARG A 172 -4.22 -9.21 10.70
CA ARG A 172 -4.32 -10.59 11.20
C ARG A 172 -3.08 -11.41 10.89
N ALA A 173 -2.55 -11.29 9.65
CA ALA A 173 -1.33 -11.97 9.27
C ALA A 173 -0.12 -11.49 10.08
N GLN A 174 -0.01 -10.19 10.36
CA GLN A 174 1.03 -9.62 11.21
C GLN A 174 0.91 -10.11 12.67
N GLN A 175 -0.32 -10.14 13.23
CA GLN A 175 -0.57 -10.64 14.58
C GLN A 175 -0.23 -12.12 14.70
N GLU A 176 -0.60 -12.93 13.71
CA GLU A 176 -0.26 -14.35 13.67
C GLU A 176 1.25 -14.58 13.55
N ALA A 177 1.94 -13.80 12.71
CA ALA A 177 3.40 -13.85 12.61
C ALA A 177 4.07 -13.47 13.94
N ALA A 178 3.59 -12.42 14.62
CA ALA A 178 4.10 -12.01 15.92
C ALA A 178 3.87 -13.09 17.00
N ARG A 179 2.68 -13.71 16.99
CA ARG A 179 2.37 -14.83 17.90
C ARG A 179 3.30 -16.03 17.66
N ARG A 180 3.46 -16.43 16.40
CA ARG A 180 4.40 -17.52 16.03
C ARG A 180 5.83 -17.20 16.44
N HIS A 181 6.28 -15.98 16.21
CA HIS A 181 7.59 -15.52 16.66
C HIS A 181 7.76 -15.66 18.18
N GLY A 182 6.77 -15.20 18.95
CA GLY A 182 6.77 -15.32 20.42
C GLY A 182 6.85 -16.76 20.93
N LEU A 183 6.30 -17.72 20.18
CA LEU A 183 6.36 -19.15 20.53
C LEU A 183 7.68 -19.80 20.06
N LEU A 184 8.14 -19.50 18.85
CA LEU A 184 9.29 -20.14 18.23
C LEU A 184 10.63 -19.65 18.82
N THR A 185 10.73 -18.36 19.12
CA THR A 185 11.99 -17.76 19.60
C THR A 185 12.54 -18.41 20.86
N PRO A 186 11.75 -18.56 21.97
CA PRO A 186 12.26 -19.18 23.17
C PRO A 186 12.59 -20.67 22.98
N VAL A 187 11.87 -21.37 22.11
CA VAL A 187 12.13 -22.78 21.79
C VAL A 187 13.44 -22.90 21.01
N ALA A 188 13.64 -22.07 20.00
CA ALA A 188 14.85 -22.04 19.20
C ALA A 188 16.08 -21.68 20.07
N GLN A 189 15.94 -20.72 20.98
CA GLN A 189 17.00 -20.36 21.95
C GLN A 189 17.38 -21.55 22.81
N ARG A 190 16.41 -22.26 23.39
CA ARG A 190 16.68 -23.43 24.22
C ARG A 190 17.36 -24.57 23.45
N LEU A 191 16.97 -24.80 22.19
CA LEU A 191 17.67 -25.78 21.35
C LEU A 191 19.14 -25.42 21.16
N LEU A 192 19.47 -24.13 20.97
CA LEU A 192 20.84 -23.67 20.84
C LEU A 192 21.61 -23.71 22.16
N GLU A 193 20.97 -23.32 23.29
CA GLU A 193 21.58 -23.34 24.61
C GLU A 193 21.97 -24.77 25.07
N HIS A 194 21.18 -25.76 24.66
CA HIS A 194 21.39 -27.16 25.05
C HIS A 194 21.88 -28.05 23.89
N ARG A 195 22.46 -27.42 22.83
CA ARG A 195 22.92 -28.15 21.64
C ARG A 195 23.92 -29.26 21.95
N ASP A 196 24.79 -29.07 22.93
CA ASP A 196 25.77 -30.06 23.31
C ASP A 196 25.19 -31.34 23.94
N GLY A 197 23.95 -31.26 24.39
CA GLY A 197 23.17 -32.39 24.89
C GLY A 197 22.31 -33.07 23.82
N LEU A 198 22.25 -32.54 22.62
CA LEU A 198 21.59 -33.15 21.46
C LEU A 198 22.58 -34.01 20.66
N ASP A 199 22.08 -34.97 19.89
CA ASP A 199 22.92 -35.75 18.99
C ASP A 199 23.62 -34.83 17.97
N ASN A 200 24.91 -35.09 17.70
CA ASN A 200 25.76 -34.29 16.84
C ASN A 200 25.80 -34.77 15.39
N ASP A 201 24.76 -35.47 14.94
CA ASP A 201 24.58 -35.84 13.53
C ASP A 201 24.68 -34.60 12.63
N GLU A 202 25.17 -34.82 11.41
CA GLU A 202 25.42 -33.74 10.44
C GLU A 202 24.16 -32.95 10.11
N ASP A 203 23.03 -33.64 9.94
CA ASP A 203 21.72 -33.00 9.69
C ASP A 203 21.29 -32.13 10.87
N VAL A 204 21.43 -32.62 12.11
CA VAL A 204 21.09 -31.88 13.34
C VAL A 204 21.94 -30.63 13.48
N THR A 205 23.25 -30.77 13.35
CA THR A 205 24.22 -29.68 13.44
C THR A 205 23.94 -28.61 12.39
N TYR A 206 23.71 -28.99 11.15
CA TYR A 206 23.38 -28.07 10.05
C TYR A 206 22.13 -27.20 10.38
N TRP A 207 21.05 -27.84 10.83
CA TRP A 207 19.82 -27.09 11.12
C TRP A 207 19.92 -26.22 12.37
N LEU A 208 20.68 -26.63 13.39
CA LEU A 208 20.98 -25.78 14.54
C LEU A 208 21.79 -24.52 14.14
N ASP A 209 22.74 -24.66 13.23
CA ASP A 209 23.51 -23.53 12.69
C ASP A 209 22.63 -22.58 11.87
N GLN A 210 21.65 -23.10 11.10
CA GLN A 210 20.65 -22.27 10.41
C GLN A 210 19.76 -21.50 11.40
N ILE A 211 19.37 -22.12 12.52
CA ILE A 211 18.64 -21.45 13.61
C ILE A 211 19.50 -20.34 14.19
N ALA A 212 20.77 -20.60 14.50
CA ALA A 212 21.69 -19.64 15.08
C ALA A 212 21.92 -18.42 14.15
N ALA A 213 21.95 -18.64 12.84
CA ALA A 213 22.11 -17.58 11.85
C ALA A 213 20.88 -16.66 11.73
N VAL A 214 19.66 -17.20 11.85
CA VAL A 214 18.40 -16.45 11.64
C VAL A 214 17.92 -15.79 12.93
N LEU A 215 18.09 -16.44 14.08
CA LEU A 215 17.50 -16.03 15.35
C LEU A 215 17.79 -14.60 15.80
N PRO A 216 19.04 -14.07 15.70
CA PRO A 216 19.38 -12.72 16.17
C PRO A 216 18.62 -11.61 15.43
N ASN A 217 18.25 -11.84 14.17
CA ASN A 217 17.64 -10.85 13.28
C ASN A 217 16.23 -11.24 12.83
N CYS A 218 15.56 -12.16 13.53
CA CYS A 218 14.24 -12.67 13.17
C CYS A 218 13.15 -11.64 13.46
N GLN A 219 12.92 -10.68 12.53
CA GLN A 219 11.94 -9.59 12.69
C GLN A 219 10.85 -9.62 11.62
N THR A 220 11.06 -10.30 10.50
CA THR A 220 10.12 -10.32 9.37
C THR A 220 9.27 -11.61 9.37
N PRO A 221 8.03 -11.57 8.83
CA PRO A 221 7.20 -12.78 8.70
C PRO A 221 7.90 -13.93 7.97
N THR A 222 8.69 -13.62 6.94
CA THR A 222 9.45 -14.63 6.18
C THR A 222 10.52 -15.30 7.04
N GLN A 223 11.24 -14.53 7.86
CA GLN A 223 12.25 -15.06 8.78
C GLN A 223 11.62 -15.95 9.87
N VAL A 224 10.44 -15.59 10.36
CA VAL A 224 9.67 -16.42 11.31
C VAL A 224 9.29 -17.76 10.68
N VAL A 225 8.86 -17.76 9.43
CA VAL A 225 8.54 -19.00 8.69
C VAL A 225 9.80 -19.86 8.53
N SER A 226 10.93 -19.25 8.16
CA SER A 226 12.22 -19.95 8.04
C SER A 226 12.65 -20.55 9.38
N LEU A 227 12.59 -19.78 10.46
CA LEU A 227 12.88 -20.27 11.81
C LEU A 227 12.03 -21.49 12.18
N GLY A 228 10.71 -21.41 11.93
CA GLY A 228 9.80 -22.54 12.14
C GLY A 228 10.18 -23.78 11.33
N THR A 229 10.56 -23.58 10.07
CA THR A 229 11.01 -24.67 9.18
C THR A 229 12.29 -25.32 9.72
N TYR A 230 13.23 -24.55 10.21
CA TYR A 230 14.50 -25.05 10.75
C TYR A 230 14.29 -25.80 12.08
N VAL A 231 13.45 -25.28 12.99
CA VAL A 231 13.08 -25.99 14.23
C VAL A 231 12.43 -27.35 13.90
N GLN A 232 11.49 -27.37 12.94
CA GLN A 232 10.89 -28.62 12.49
C GLN A 232 11.91 -29.58 11.85
N ALA A 233 12.90 -29.07 11.15
CA ALA A 233 13.94 -29.88 10.54
C ALA A 233 14.84 -30.54 11.62
N VAL A 234 15.21 -29.80 12.69
CA VAL A 234 15.89 -30.37 13.85
C VAL A 234 15.07 -31.47 14.49
N VAL A 235 13.79 -31.23 14.75
CA VAL A 235 12.89 -32.23 15.34
C VAL A 235 12.80 -33.49 14.50
N ARG A 236 12.69 -33.35 13.17
CA ARG A 236 12.68 -34.50 12.25
C ARG A 236 14.00 -35.27 12.24
N ALA A 237 15.13 -34.56 12.26
CA ALA A 237 16.45 -35.18 12.28
C ALA A 237 16.66 -35.98 13.59
N LEU A 238 16.38 -35.38 14.75
CA LEU A 238 16.45 -36.06 16.04
C LEU A 238 15.51 -37.27 16.11
N GLY A 239 14.26 -37.12 15.66
CA GLY A 239 13.31 -38.25 15.61
C GLY A 239 13.71 -39.34 14.60
N LYS A 240 14.46 -39.05 13.53
CA LYS A 240 15.07 -40.03 12.62
C LYS A 240 16.15 -40.85 13.37
N ILE A 241 17.03 -40.18 14.11
CA ILE A 241 18.09 -40.82 14.90
C ILE A 241 17.48 -41.78 15.93
N GLU A 242 16.51 -41.33 16.71
CA GLU A 242 15.83 -42.18 17.68
C GLU A 242 15.25 -43.46 17.06
N ARG A 243 14.58 -43.33 15.93
CA ARG A 243 14.01 -44.48 15.22
C ARG A 243 15.05 -45.44 14.65
N THR A 244 16.21 -44.93 14.20
CA THR A 244 17.24 -45.73 13.56
C THR A 244 18.19 -46.36 14.53
N THR A 245 18.49 -45.67 15.64
CA THR A 245 19.49 -46.12 16.63
C THR A 245 18.85 -46.79 17.87
N ALA A 246 17.53 -46.65 18.05
CA ALA A 246 16.79 -47.03 19.25
C ALA A 246 17.38 -46.44 20.56
N ARG A 247 18.02 -45.24 20.44
CA ARG A 247 18.60 -44.49 21.56
C ARG A 247 18.01 -43.09 21.61
N PRO A 248 17.90 -42.46 22.81
CA PRO A 248 17.49 -41.06 22.88
C PRO A 248 18.48 -40.16 22.10
N ALA A 249 17.93 -39.27 21.28
CA ALA A 249 18.71 -38.27 20.54
C ALA A 249 19.09 -37.06 21.41
N ALA A 250 18.56 -36.96 22.63
CA ALA A 250 18.92 -35.97 23.65
C ALA A 250 19.44 -36.70 24.87
N THR A 251 20.68 -36.37 25.30
CA THR A 251 21.41 -37.08 26.34
C THR A 251 21.27 -36.42 27.73
N THR A 252 20.90 -35.13 27.78
CA THR A 252 20.69 -34.40 29.05
C THR A 252 19.21 -34.11 29.25
N VAL A 253 18.77 -33.91 30.48
CA VAL A 253 17.38 -33.58 30.82
C VAL A 253 16.94 -32.28 30.17
N ASP A 254 17.80 -31.26 30.16
CA ASP A 254 17.50 -29.96 29.59
C ASP A 254 17.40 -30.04 28.05
N ALA A 255 18.26 -30.81 27.39
CA ALA A 255 18.15 -31.07 25.97
C ALA A 255 16.87 -31.87 25.61
N GLN A 256 16.47 -32.82 26.44
CA GLN A 256 15.21 -33.55 26.29
C GLN A 256 14.01 -32.61 26.37
N LEU A 257 13.99 -31.70 27.35
CA LEU A 257 12.94 -30.68 27.50
C LEU A 257 12.92 -29.71 26.33
N ALA A 258 14.09 -29.26 25.83
CA ALA A 258 14.19 -28.40 24.67
C ALA A 258 13.66 -29.09 23.41
N TYR A 259 14.03 -30.35 23.19
CA TYR A 259 13.56 -31.16 22.07
C TYR A 259 12.04 -31.41 22.15
N ALA A 260 11.51 -31.75 23.32
CA ALA A 260 10.08 -31.95 23.53
C ALA A 260 9.28 -30.66 23.24
N ALA A 261 9.72 -29.52 23.75
CA ALA A 261 9.11 -28.23 23.47
C ALA A 261 9.15 -27.87 21.97
N ALA A 262 10.25 -28.20 21.28
CA ALA A 262 10.37 -27.99 19.84
C ALA A 262 9.41 -28.89 19.04
N ALA A 263 9.19 -30.13 19.49
CA ALA A 263 8.25 -31.05 18.86
C ALA A 263 6.79 -30.60 19.02
N GLU A 264 6.42 -30.03 20.17
CA GLU A 264 5.08 -29.47 20.41
C GLU A 264 4.78 -28.28 19.52
N VAL A 265 5.74 -27.34 19.40
CA VAL A 265 5.56 -26.14 18.57
C VAL A 265 5.67 -26.45 17.08
N GLY A 266 6.42 -27.47 16.69
CA GLY A 266 6.59 -27.90 15.30
C GLY A 266 5.47 -28.78 14.77
N GLY A 267 4.65 -29.39 15.64
CA GLY A 267 3.56 -30.33 15.28
C GLY A 267 2.19 -29.68 15.08
N GLY A 268 2.03 -28.36 15.31
CA GLY A 268 0.79 -27.60 15.13
C GLY A 268 0.76 -26.84 13.75
#